data_704800fe399d6c3a2410b60b4e2633d1
#
_entry.id   704800fe399d6c3a2410b60b4e2633d1
#
_cell.length_a   1.000
_cell.length_b   1.000
_cell.length_c   1.000
_cell.angle_alpha   90.00
_cell.angle_beta   90.00
_cell.angle_gamma   90.00
#
_symmetry.space_group_name_H-M   'P 1'
#
loop_
_entity.id
_entity.type
_entity.pdbx_description
1 polymer ?
#
loop_
_entity_poly.entity_id
_entity_poly.type
_entity_poly.pdbx_seq_one_letter_code
_entity_poly.pdbx_strand_id
1 'polypeptide(L)'
;MLLLDTSFLIEFEGELAAKKMGPAHDVLAARRRETVGISIITFGEFAEGFADPRALVEFLAPFRVVSLSRAIAWRTAALQSSLSRRLGENDAWIAATALSYEATLVGRDKGFERVPRLDYLSF
;
A
#
# COMPACT_ATOMS: atom_id res chain seq x y z
N MET A 1 -3.16 -8.16 -8.64
CA MET A 1 -2.78 -6.74 -8.43
C MET A 1 -1.85 -6.64 -7.22
N LEU A 2 -0.85 -5.82 -7.32
CA LEU A 2 -0.08 -5.39 -6.17
C LEU A 2 -0.71 -4.13 -5.58
N LEU A 3 -0.82 -4.07 -4.27
CA LEU A 3 -1.21 -2.86 -3.56
C LEU A 3 -0.01 -2.43 -2.71
N LEU A 4 0.53 -1.26 -3.02
CA LEU A 4 1.74 -0.76 -2.37
C LEU A 4 1.36 0.06 -1.14
N ASP A 5 2.04 -0.16 -0.03
CA ASP A 5 1.84 0.70 1.14
C ASP A 5 2.79 1.91 1.10
N THR A 6 2.66 2.78 2.09
CA THR A 6 3.44 4.00 2.17
C THR A 6 4.94 3.73 2.29
N SER A 7 5.33 2.69 3.04
CA SER A 7 6.74 2.34 3.21
C SER A 7 7.39 1.94 1.88
N PHE A 8 6.63 1.27 1.01
CA PHE A 8 7.12 0.94 -0.34
C PHE A 8 7.35 2.21 -1.17
N LEU A 9 6.39 3.13 -1.18
CA LEU A 9 6.51 4.36 -1.96
C LEU A 9 7.69 5.21 -1.50
N ILE A 10 7.93 5.29 -0.21
CA ILE A 10 9.08 6.02 0.35
C ILE A 10 10.39 5.40 -0.14
N GLU A 11 10.51 4.09 -0.08
CA GLU A 11 11.71 3.39 -0.57
C GLU A 11 11.90 3.57 -2.07
N PHE A 12 10.82 3.44 -2.83
CA PHE A 12 10.85 3.59 -4.28
C PHE A 12 11.27 5.00 -4.69
N GLU A 13 10.71 6.03 -4.04
CA GLU A 13 11.11 7.41 -4.27
C GLU A 13 12.60 7.62 -3.97
N GLY A 14 13.08 7.06 -2.85
CA GLY A 14 14.48 7.13 -2.46
C GLY A 14 15.40 6.48 -3.49
N GLU A 15 15.01 5.33 -4.02
CA GLU A 15 15.77 4.63 -5.06
C GLU A 15 15.85 5.45 -6.35
N LEU A 16 14.73 6.04 -6.74
CA LEU A 16 14.69 6.91 -7.93
C LEU A 16 15.58 8.14 -7.75
N ALA A 17 15.50 8.80 -6.59
CA ALA A 17 16.32 9.98 -6.29
C ALA A 17 17.81 9.65 -6.27
N ALA A 18 18.17 8.49 -5.74
CA ALA A 18 19.56 8.03 -5.68
C ALA A 18 20.05 7.43 -7.00
N LYS A 19 19.16 7.25 -7.98
CA LYS A 19 19.44 6.56 -9.26
C LYS A 19 20.01 5.16 -9.04
N LYS A 20 19.45 4.45 -8.07
CA LYS A 20 19.84 3.08 -7.72
C LYS A 20 18.65 2.14 -7.83
N MET A 21 18.91 0.94 -8.34
CA MET A 21 17.94 -0.15 -8.37
C MET A 21 18.05 -0.90 -7.05
N GLY A 22 17.04 -0.79 -6.22
CA GLY A 22 17.00 -1.42 -4.90
C GLY A 22 15.82 -2.39 -4.75
N PRO A 23 15.48 -2.75 -3.50
CA PRO A 23 14.42 -3.74 -3.23
C PRO A 23 13.06 -3.37 -3.83
N ALA A 24 12.70 -2.08 -3.86
CA ALA A 24 11.43 -1.66 -4.46
C ALA A 24 11.41 -1.90 -5.96
N HIS A 25 12.46 -1.54 -6.66
CA HIS A 25 12.59 -1.83 -8.09
C HIS A 25 12.56 -3.34 -8.36
N ASP A 26 13.20 -4.14 -7.52
CA ASP A 26 13.21 -5.59 -7.66
C ASP A 26 11.81 -6.19 -7.58
N VAL A 27 10.99 -5.72 -6.65
CA VAL A 27 9.59 -6.16 -6.53
C VAL A 27 8.81 -5.84 -7.80
N LEU A 28 8.91 -4.60 -8.27
CA LEU A 28 8.17 -4.18 -9.47
C LEU A 28 8.64 -4.95 -10.71
N ALA A 29 9.94 -5.17 -10.84
CA ALA A 29 10.49 -5.93 -11.97
C ALA A 29 10.01 -7.38 -11.96
N ALA A 30 9.97 -8.02 -10.80
CA ALA A 30 9.51 -9.41 -10.66
C ALA A 30 8.01 -9.55 -10.95
N ARG A 31 7.24 -8.49 -10.76
CA ARG A 31 5.77 -8.49 -10.90
C ARG A 31 5.28 -7.54 -12.00
N ARG A 32 6.11 -7.27 -12.99
CA ARG A 32 5.86 -6.24 -14.02
C ARG A 32 4.59 -6.44 -14.85
N ARG A 33 3.99 -7.63 -14.82
CA ARG A 33 2.76 -7.93 -15.55
C ARG A 33 1.50 -7.68 -14.74
N GLU A 34 1.64 -7.43 -13.44
CA GLU A 34 0.50 -7.17 -12.57
C GLU A 34 0.16 -5.68 -12.58
N THR A 35 -1.12 -5.39 -12.41
CA THR A 35 -1.58 -4.04 -12.14
C THR A 35 -1.07 -3.62 -10.78
N VAL A 36 -0.57 -2.39 -10.68
CA VAL A 36 -0.03 -1.84 -9.44
C VAL A 36 -0.89 -0.67 -8.99
N GLY A 37 -1.31 -0.71 -7.75
CA GLY A 37 -2.16 0.32 -7.16
C GLY A 37 -1.74 0.70 -5.76
N ILE A 38 -2.37 1.74 -5.28
CA ILE A 38 -2.28 2.22 -3.90
C ILE A 38 -3.67 2.52 -3.39
N SER A 39 -3.88 2.40 -2.08
CA SER A 39 -5.14 2.85 -1.49
C SER A 39 -5.17 4.37 -1.41
N ILE A 40 -6.36 4.95 -1.34
CA ILE A 40 -6.51 6.39 -1.10
C ILE A 40 -5.91 6.79 0.25
N ILE A 41 -5.85 5.88 1.22
CA ILE A 41 -5.19 6.11 2.51
C ILE A 41 -3.68 6.29 2.31
N THR A 42 -3.06 5.39 1.56
CA THR A 42 -1.65 5.49 1.21
C THR A 42 -1.36 6.77 0.44
N PHE A 43 -2.24 7.14 -0.50
CA PHE A 43 -2.13 8.41 -1.20
C PHE A 43 -2.04 9.58 -0.23
N GLY A 44 -2.97 9.63 0.75
CA GLY A 44 -2.99 10.70 1.75
C GLY A 44 -1.74 10.74 2.62
N GLU A 45 -1.29 9.59 3.09
CA GLU A 45 -0.07 9.50 3.90
C GLU A 45 1.16 9.97 3.11
N PHE A 46 1.29 9.48 1.88
CA PHE A 46 2.45 9.82 1.04
C PHE A 46 2.44 11.28 0.62
N ALA A 47 1.26 11.85 0.40
CA ALA A 47 1.08 13.26 0.05
C ALA A 47 1.64 14.22 1.10
N GLU A 48 1.69 13.82 2.36
CA GLU A 48 2.24 14.66 3.44
C GLU A 48 3.70 15.06 3.19
N GLY A 49 4.44 14.26 2.43
CA GLY A 49 5.83 14.56 2.07
C GLY A 49 6.01 15.50 0.87
N PHE A 50 4.91 15.98 0.27
CA PHE A 50 4.96 16.80 -0.95
C PHE A 50 4.41 18.20 -0.70
N ALA A 51 5.17 19.23 -1.08
CA ALA A 51 4.70 20.60 -1.07
C ALA A 51 3.94 20.95 -2.36
N ASP A 52 4.29 20.31 -3.47
CA ASP A 52 3.69 20.57 -4.79
C ASP A 52 2.78 19.40 -5.20
N PRO A 53 1.46 19.65 -5.33
CA PRO A 53 0.53 18.62 -5.77
C PRO A 53 0.85 18.04 -7.15
N ARG A 54 1.45 18.82 -8.03
CA ARG A 54 1.81 18.33 -9.38
C ARG A 54 2.91 17.28 -9.33
N ALA A 55 3.91 17.48 -8.48
CA ALA A 55 4.99 16.51 -8.29
C ALA A 55 4.44 15.18 -7.75
N LEU A 56 3.49 15.23 -6.82
CA LEU A 56 2.82 14.06 -6.29
C LEU A 56 2.08 13.29 -7.39
N VAL A 57 1.27 13.99 -8.18
CA VAL A 57 0.48 13.39 -9.26
C VAL A 57 1.39 12.75 -10.30
N GLU A 58 2.47 13.43 -10.68
CA GLU A 58 3.45 12.86 -11.63
C GLU A 58 4.11 11.60 -11.09
N PHE A 59 4.52 11.61 -9.82
CA PHE A 59 5.14 10.43 -9.21
C PHE A 59 4.17 9.25 -9.17
N LEU A 60 2.92 9.49 -8.81
CA LEU A 60 1.90 8.45 -8.65
C LEU A 60 1.19 8.07 -9.96
N ALA A 61 1.48 8.75 -11.08
CA ALA A 61 0.80 8.51 -12.35
C ALA A 61 0.80 7.04 -12.81
N PRO A 62 1.87 6.23 -12.62
CA PRO A 62 1.86 4.83 -13.01
C PRO A 62 0.96 3.94 -12.15
N PHE A 63 0.50 4.40 -11.00
CA PHE A 63 -0.23 3.59 -10.03
C PHE A 63 -1.71 3.91 -10.04
N ARG A 64 -2.53 2.86 -9.99
CA ARG A 64 -3.97 3.02 -9.82
C ARG A 64 -4.27 3.43 -8.38
N VAL A 65 -5.07 4.47 -8.17
CA VAL A 65 -5.53 4.85 -6.83
C VAL A 65 -6.88 4.20 -6.57
N VAL A 66 -6.96 3.43 -5.50
CA VAL A 66 -8.15 2.69 -5.11
C VAL A 66 -8.88 3.43 -3.99
N SER A 67 -10.12 3.80 -4.26
CA SER A 67 -10.97 4.53 -3.30
C SER A 67 -11.57 3.58 -2.27
N LEU A 68 -11.99 4.15 -1.15
CA LEU A 68 -12.73 3.43 -0.12
C LEU A 68 -14.20 3.23 -0.55
N SER A 69 -14.80 2.18 -0.02
CA SER A 69 -16.22 1.87 -0.23
C SER A 69 -16.84 1.42 1.09
N ARG A 70 -18.17 1.30 1.10
CA ARG A 70 -18.88 0.73 2.25
C ARG A 70 -18.40 -0.69 2.57
N ALA A 71 -18.18 -1.49 1.54
CA ALA A 71 -17.71 -2.87 1.71
C ALA A 71 -16.32 -2.90 2.36
N ILE A 72 -15.42 -2.01 1.95
CA ILE A 72 -14.10 -1.90 2.57
C ILE A 72 -14.24 -1.41 4.02
N ALA A 73 -15.10 -0.43 4.28
CA ALA A 73 -15.33 0.08 5.64
C ALA A 73 -15.84 -1.02 6.57
N TRP A 74 -16.82 -1.81 6.11
CA TRP A 74 -17.32 -2.93 6.87
C TRP A 74 -16.22 -3.96 7.15
N ARG A 75 -15.42 -4.30 6.14
CA ARG A 75 -14.32 -5.24 6.28
C ARG A 75 -13.26 -4.73 7.26
N THR A 76 -12.98 -3.43 7.25
CA THR A 76 -12.05 -2.80 8.20
C THR A 76 -12.54 -2.98 9.63
N ALA A 77 -13.82 -2.73 9.87
CA ALA A 77 -14.43 -2.92 11.20
C ALA A 77 -14.37 -4.39 11.64
N ALA A 78 -14.73 -5.30 10.75
CA ALA A 78 -14.70 -6.74 11.03
C ALA A 78 -13.27 -7.23 11.31
N LEU A 79 -12.29 -6.74 10.54
CA LEU A 79 -10.88 -7.07 10.76
C LEU A 79 -10.41 -6.63 12.14
N GLN A 80 -10.66 -5.39 12.52
CA GLN A 80 -10.25 -4.86 13.82
C GLN A 80 -10.90 -5.65 14.98
N SER A 81 -12.18 -6.01 14.83
CA SER A 81 -12.88 -6.80 15.84
C SER A 81 -12.34 -8.22 15.97
N SER A 82 -11.77 -8.78 14.92
CA SER A 82 -11.24 -10.16 14.90
C SER A 82 -9.86 -10.27 15.51
N LEU A 83 -9.12 -9.18 15.60
CA LEU A 83 -7.75 -9.19 16.10
C LEU A 83 -7.71 -9.00 17.61
N SER A 84 -6.89 -9.78 18.30
CA SER A 84 -6.66 -9.64 19.75
C SER A 84 -6.02 -8.30 20.09
N ARG A 85 -5.19 -7.79 19.18
CA ARG A 85 -4.59 -6.46 19.26
C ARG A 85 -4.88 -5.71 17.97
N ARG A 86 -5.51 -4.55 18.09
CA ARG A 86 -5.88 -3.74 16.93
C ARG A 86 -4.67 -3.33 16.11
N LEU A 87 -4.86 -3.20 14.81
CA LEU A 87 -3.93 -2.50 13.94
C LEU A 87 -4.09 -0.98 14.11
N GLY A 88 -3.08 -0.22 13.75
CA GLY A 88 -3.25 1.21 13.53
C GLY A 88 -4.37 1.43 12.51
N GLU A 89 -5.11 2.53 12.66
CA GLU A 89 -6.30 2.74 11.83
C GLU A 89 -6.00 2.74 10.34
N ASN A 90 -4.98 3.48 9.92
CA ASN A 90 -4.61 3.52 8.49
C ASN A 90 -4.21 2.14 7.97
N ASP A 91 -3.44 1.39 8.75
CA ASP A 91 -3.04 0.04 8.37
C ASP A 91 -4.22 -0.90 8.22
N ALA A 92 -5.23 -0.77 9.10
CA ALA A 92 -6.44 -1.56 8.99
C ALA A 92 -7.21 -1.26 7.69
N TRP A 93 -7.33 0.01 7.32
CA TRP A 93 -7.95 0.42 6.06
C TRP A 93 -7.17 -0.10 4.85
N ILE A 94 -5.85 -0.05 4.89
CA ILE A 94 -5.00 -0.53 3.81
C ILE A 94 -5.12 -2.04 3.67
N ALA A 95 -5.07 -2.77 4.78
CA ALA A 95 -5.22 -4.23 4.77
C ALA A 95 -6.59 -4.67 4.26
N ALA A 96 -7.65 -4.00 4.72
CA ALA A 96 -9.01 -4.29 4.26
C ALA A 96 -9.19 -4.00 2.76
N THR A 97 -8.55 -2.96 2.27
CA THR A 97 -8.53 -2.66 0.83
C THR A 97 -7.87 -3.79 0.05
N ALA A 98 -6.70 -4.24 0.49
CA ALA A 98 -6.00 -5.35 -0.16
C ALA A 98 -6.84 -6.63 -0.16
N LEU A 99 -7.47 -6.97 0.97
CA LEU A 99 -8.35 -8.14 1.06
C LEU A 99 -9.54 -8.03 0.11
N SER A 100 -10.14 -6.85 0.00
CA SER A 100 -11.32 -6.62 -0.85
C SER A 100 -11.01 -6.77 -2.34
N TYR A 101 -9.81 -6.45 -2.75
CA TYR A 101 -9.35 -6.57 -4.13
C TYR A 101 -8.59 -7.87 -4.39
N GLU A 102 -8.47 -8.74 -3.37
CA GLU A 102 -7.64 -9.95 -3.48
C GLU A 102 -6.24 -9.62 -3.99
N ALA A 103 -5.71 -8.48 -3.53
CA ALA A 103 -4.41 -7.99 -3.94
C ALA A 103 -3.31 -8.48 -3.01
N THR A 104 -2.09 -8.55 -3.53
CA THR A 104 -0.90 -8.72 -2.70
C THR A 104 -0.52 -7.35 -2.14
N LEU A 105 -0.55 -7.21 -0.83
CA LEU A 105 -0.07 -5.99 -0.17
C LEU A 105 1.45 -6.05 -0.04
N VAL A 106 2.12 -4.98 -0.44
CA VAL A 106 3.60 -4.90 -0.39
C VAL A 106 4.01 -3.81 0.58
N GLY A 107 4.83 -4.18 1.57
CA GLY A 107 5.26 -3.23 2.58
C GLY A 107 6.35 -3.78 3.49
N ARG A 108 6.68 -3.02 4.53
CA ARG A 108 7.69 -3.40 5.52
C ARG A 108 7.15 -3.59 6.93
N ASP A 109 5.94 -3.14 7.21
CA ASP A 109 5.36 -3.25 8.55
C ASP A 109 5.00 -4.70 8.86
N LYS A 110 5.57 -5.23 9.94
CA LYS A 110 5.30 -6.59 10.41
C LYS A 110 3.86 -6.76 10.92
N GLY A 111 3.19 -5.68 11.28
CA GLY A 111 1.80 -5.72 11.73
C GLY A 111 0.87 -6.35 10.72
N PHE A 112 1.14 -6.22 9.44
CA PHE A 112 0.33 -6.84 8.38
C PHE A 112 0.41 -8.38 8.38
N GLU A 113 1.47 -8.96 8.93
CA GLU A 113 1.61 -10.42 9.03
C GLU A 113 0.55 -11.04 9.93
N ARG A 114 -0.06 -10.26 10.83
CA ARG A 114 -1.12 -10.70 11.73
C ARG A 114 -2.50 -10.77 11.08
N VAL A 115 -2.65 -10.24 9.87
CA VAL A 115 -3.95 -10.14 9.20
C VAL A 115 -4.27 -11.47 8.53
N PRO A 116 -5.34 -12.16 8.98
CA PRO A 116 -5.71 -13.46 8.39
C PRO A 116 -6.02 -13.34 6.90
N ARG A 117 -5.55 -14.27 6.12
CA ARG A 117 -5.81 -14.40 4.68
C ARG A 117 -5.26 -13.26 3.82
N LEU A 118 -4.50 -12.34 4.38
CA LEU A 118 -3.83 -11.30 3.61
C LEU A 118 -2.61 -11.90 2.91
N ASP A 119 -2.56 -11.74 1.60
CA ASP A 119 -1.35 -12.03 0.84
C ASP A 119 -0.41 -10.82 1.02
N TYR A 120 0.61 -10.99 1.83
CA TYR A 120 1.53 -9.92 2.21
C TYR A 120 2.95 -10.24 1.77
N LEU A 121 3.50 -9.34 0.97
CA LEU A 121 4.89 -9.41 0.52
C LEU A 121 5.71 -8.36 1.26
N SER A 122 6.55 -8.82 2.15
CA SER A 122 7.54 -7.99 2.82
C SER A 122 8.78 -7.83 1.92
N PHE A 123 9.34 -6.66 1.89
CA PHE A 123 10.49 -6.40 1.01
C PHE A 123 11.67 -5.72 1.72
#